data_55a894456f9441b20e588d1de50e5e71
#
_entry.id   55a894456f9441b20e588d1de50e5e71
#
_cell.length_a   1.000
_cell.length_b   1.000
_cell.length_c   1.000
_cell.angle_alpha   90.00
_cell.angle_beta   90.00
_cell.angle_gamma   90.00
#
_symmetry.space_group_name_H-M   'P 1'
#
loop_
_entity.id
_entity.type
_entity.pdbx_description
1 polymer ?
#
loop_
_entity_poly.entity_id
_entity_poly.type
_entity_poly.pdbx_seq_one_letter_code
_entity_poly.pdbx_strand_id
1 'polypeptide(L)'
;IGNNIREADEVLRSAYGTEVEKVNLLAIMLKAVDLPAEIIAVTPKYVNVDNCGLKAVKEWLVKTLLNGKQRYISVKTISASLIPFQGSMYRASTLDGNILDIPDRKAVLNCTYDIKISTSQADVKTKIEADSELFPIDFQAYVKQWTGSNNAQVTNYNNGIFTIEFTTTNRISNKDEYFTYKLPEIPFSSRVLNSKRNQPLEIPYLSDVLYHYQISLSDGIELQSIPRIKTINNSVGTFDIETKTQNSSISIKKKYEIKKQLIYPNEYQLFRTLNNEN
;
A
#
# COMPACT_ATOMS: atom_id res chain seq x y z
N ILE A 1 23.68 13.31 28.22
CA ILE A 1 23.99 13.95 26.94
C ILE A 1 22.69 14.62 26.52
N GLY A 2 22.56 15.96 26.78
CA GLY A 2 21.42 16.73 26.30
C GLY A 2 21.47 16.76 24.77
N ASN A 3 20.45 16.23 24.12
CA ASN A 3 20.28 16.43 22.69
C ASN A 3 19.82 17.87 22.45
N ASN A 4 20.74 18.78 22.24
CA ASN A 4 20.40 20.10 21.75
C ASN A 4 19.86 19.93 20.33
N ILE A 5 18.59 20.23 20.14
CA ILE A 5 17.98 20.33 18.83
C ILE A 5 18.51 21.61 18.21
N ARG A 6 19.15 21.49 17.04
CA ARG A 6 19.68 22.65 16.30
C ARG A 6 18.54 23.52 15.77
N GLU A 7 18.85 24.80 15.60
CA GLU A 7 17.93 25.73 14.96
C GLU A 7 17.68 25.34 13.47
N ALA A 8 16.49 25.69 12.97
CA ALA A 8 16.07 25.27 11.62
C ALA A 8 17.01 25.77 10.50
N ASP A 9 17.57 26.95 10.63
CA ASP A 9 18.51 27.52 9.67
C ASP A 9 19.86 26.78 9.67
N GLU A 10 20.32 26.27 10.78
CA GLU A 10 21.51 25.42 10.87
C GLU A 10 21.28 24.06 10.19
N VAL A 11 20.10 23.47 10.41
CA VAL A 11 19.69 22.21 9.75
C VAL A 11 19.62 22.40 8.25
N LEU A 12 19.02 23.53 7.80
CA LEU A 12 18.92 23.86 6.37
C LEU A 12 20.30 24.02 5.71
N ARG A 13 21.19 24.80 6.36
CA ARG A 13 22.55 25.03 5.84
C ARG A 13 23.40 23.77 5.79
N SER A 14 23.29 22.91 6.81
CA SER A 14 24.07 21.66 6.85
C SER A 14 23.54 20.57 5.92
N ALA A 15 22.33 20.72 5.38
CA ALA A 15 21.62 19.75 4.55
C ALA A 15 21.45 18.36 5.20
N TYR A 16 21.61 18.25 6.52
CA TYR A 16 21.35 17.02 7.28
C TYR A 16 20.77 17.34 8.66
N GLY A 17 20.03 16.41 9.23
CA GLY A 17 19.47 16.56 10.58
C GLY A 17 18.88 15.26 11.09
N THR A 18 18.69 15.20 12.40
CA THR A 18 17.89 14.17 13.06
C THR A 18 16.44 14.26 12.60
N GLU A 19 15.65 13.22 12.85
CA GLU A 19 14.22 13.23 12.52
C GLU A 19 13.49 14.42 13.13
N VAL A 20 13.72 14.70 14.41
CA VAL A 20 13.08 15.82 15.11
C VAL A 20 13.49 17.18 14.52
N GLU A 21 14.77 17.37 14.19
CA GLU A 21 15.27 18.60 13.55
C GLU A 21 14.65 18.81 12.16
N LYS A 22 14.53 17.75 11.36
CA LYS A 22 13.87 17.81 10.03
C LYS A 22 12.39 18.14 10.14
N VAL A 23 11.69 17.54 11.11
CA VAL A 23 10.28 17.84 11.39
C VAL A 23 10.10 19.31 11.82
N ASN A 24 10.99 19.82 12.68
CA ASN A 24 10.97 21.22 13.08
C ASN A 24 11.21 22.16 11.89
N LEU A 25 12.22 21.88 11.07
CA LEU A 25 12.48 22.63 9.85
C LEU A 25 11.25 22.62 8.92
N LEU A 26 10.64 21.45 8.67
CA LEU A 26 9.44 21.34 7.82
C LEU A 26 8.27 22.17 8.41
N ALA A 27 8.04 22.10 9.70
CA ALA A 27 6.98 22.88 10.36
C ALA A 27 7.21 24.39 10.20
N ILE A 28 8.44 24.86 10.33
CA ILE A 28 8.80 26.28 10.12
C ILE A 28 8.60 26.66 8.63
N MET A 29 9.04 25.84 7.70
CA MET A 29 8.86 26.08 6.25
C MET A 29 7.37 26.17 5.87
N LEU A 30 6.53 25.30 6.40
CA LEU A 30 5.08 25.34 6.15
C LEU A 30 4.46 26.62 6.71
N LYS A 31 4.84 27.01 7.93
CA LYS A 31 4.38 28.28 8.53
C LYS A 31 4.83 29.50 7.74
N ALA A 32 6.01 29.48 7.14
CA ALA A 32 6.54 30.57 6.32
C ALA A 32 5.74 30.77 5.01
N VAL A 33 4.95 29.80 4.58
CA VAL A 33 4.02 29.87 3.44
C VAL A 33 2.55 29.88 3.89
N ASP A 34 2.29 30.37 5.08
CA ASP A 34 0.95 30.52 5.68
C ASP A 34 0.15 29.22 5.84
N LEU A 35 0.83 28.08 5.89
CA LEU A 35 0.19 26.80 6.21
C LEU A 35 0.31 26.50 7.70
N PRO A 36 -0.80 26.16 8.39
CA PRO A 36 -0.73 25.77 9.79
C PRO A 36 0.08 24.48 9.92
N ALA A 37 1.03 24.47 10.84
CA ALA A 37 1.89 23.33 11.08
C ALA A 37 2.12 23.10 12.57
N GLU A 38 1.91 21.85 13.00
CA GLU A 38 2.07 21.41 14.37
C GLU A 38 2.92 20.15 14.41
N ILE A 39 3.93 20.10 15.27
CA ILE A 39 4.76 18.89 15.45
C ILE A 39 4.03 17.95 16.39
N ILE A 40 3.93 16.68 15.96
CA ILE A 40 3.31 15.64 16.76
C ILE A 40 4.22 14.42 16.90
N ALA A 41 4.16 13.80 18.07
CA ALA A 41 4.80 12.53 18.37
C ALA A 41 3.77 11.39 18.21
N VAL A 42 4.14 10.33 17.51
CA VAL A 42 3.31 9.15 17.36
C VAL A 42 3.89 8.02 18.17
N THR A 43 3.09 7.47 19.08
CA THR A 43 3.47 6.37 19.98
C THR A 43 2.51 5.20 19.82
N PRO A 44 3.00 3.94 19.78
CA PRO A 44 2.13 2.77 19.79
C PRO A 44 1.33 2.68 21.11
N LYS A 45 0.03 2.40 21.03
CA LYS A 45 -0.82 2.25 22.24
C LYS A 45 -0.43 1.06 23.13
N TYR A 46 0.25 0.08 22.55
CA TYR A 46 0.71 -1.11 23.29
C TYR A 46 2.05 -0.88 24.04
N VAL A 47 2.66 0.30 23.89
CA VAL A 47 3.89 0.67 24.61
C VAL A 47 3.52 1.52 25.82
N ASN A 48 4.05 1.17 26.99
CA ASN A 48 3.91 2.01 28.17
C ASN A 48 4.86 3.23 28.06
N VAL A 49 4.30 4.38 27.75
CA VAL A 49 5.05 5.62 27.54
C VAL A 49 5.68 6.14 28.83
N ASP A 50 5.09 5.86 29.99
CA ASP A 50 5.59 6.33 31.30
C ASP A 50 6.97 5.73 31.62
N ASN A 51 7.20 4.51 31.16
CA ASN A 51 8.47 3.81 31.37
C ASN A 51 9.49 4.05 30.27
N CYS A 52 9.07 4.46 29.09
CA CYS A 52 9.93 4.57 27.91
C CYS A 52 10.24 6.01 27.51
N GLY A 53 9.44 6.96 27.92
CA GLY A 53 9.59 8.37 27.56
C GLY A 53 9.68 8.57 26.04
N LEU A 54 10.62 9.41 25.59
CA LEU A 54 10.82 9.68 24.15
C LEU A 54 11.23 8.45 23.34
N LYS A 55 11.74 7.38 23.97
CA LYS A 55 12.06 6.11 23.30
C LYS A 55 10.82 5.36 22.83
N ALA A 56 9.65 5.70 23.36
CA ALA A 56 8.36 5.16 22.91
C ALA A 56 7.88 5.80 21.61
N VAL A 57 8.43 6.94 21.22
CA VAL A 57 8.05 7.64 19.99
C VAL A 57 8.52 6.82 18.78
N LYS A 58 7.56 6.35 17.99
CA LYS A 58 7.85 5.62 16.76
C LYS A 58 8.26 6.55 15.64
N GLU A 59 7.61 7.70 15.59
CA GLU A 59 7.83 8.68 14.54
C GLU A 59 7.39 10.07 14.95
N TRP A 60 8.09 11.07 14.43
CA TRP A 60 7.74 12.47 14.51
C TRP A 60 7.13 12.91 13.19
N LEU A 61 6.02 13.62 13.23
CA LEU A 61 5.29 14.09 12.06
C LEU A 61 5.00 15.56 12.15
N VAL A 62 4.71 16.18 11.01
CA VAL A 62 4.05 17.49 10.95
C VAL A 62 2.59 17.29 10.60
N LYS A 63 1.70 17.73 11.47
CA LYS A 63 0.27 17.86 11.19
C LYS A 63 0.04 19.22 10.54
N THR A 64 -0.65 19.23 9.41
CA THR A 64 -0.97 20.45 8.65
C THR A 64 -2.35 20.34 8.01
N LEU A 65 -2.84 21.45 7.45
CA LEU A 65 -4.08 21.52 6.70
C LEU A 65 -3.76 21.85 5.24
N LEU A 66 -3.95 20.89 4.34
CA LEU A 66 -3.75 21.07 2.91
C LEU A 66 -5.08 20.91 2.18
N ASN A 67 -5.49 21.91 1.41
CA ASN A 67 -6.76 21.92 0.66
C ASN A 67 -7.97 21.57 1.53
N GLY A 68 -8.03 22.12 2.75
CA GLY A 68 -9.10 21.88 3.71
C GLY A 68 -9.08 20.49 4.37
N LYS A 69 -8.09 19.65 4.07
CA LYS A 69 -7.92 18.31 4.66
C LYS A 69 -6.74 18.25 5.60
N GLN A 70 -6.96 17.68 6.78
CA GLN A 70 -5.89 17.42 7.73
C GLN A 70 -4.93 16.38 7.18
N ARG A 71 -3.62 16.67 7.26
CA ARG A 71 -2.53 15.85 6.76
C ARG A 71 -1.47 15.66 7.84
N TYR A 72 -0.82 14.48 7.80
CA TYR A 72 0.28 14.10 8.65
C TYR A 72 1.48 13.77 7.77
N ILE A 73 2.52 14.58 7.82
CA ILE A 73 3.68 14.46 6.91
C ILE A 73 4.86 13.89 7.67
N SER A 74 5.44 12.82 7.13
CA SER A 74 6.68 12.22 7.60
C SER A 74 7.89 12.83 6.89
N VAL A 75 9.01 12.90 7.60
CA VAL A 75 10.31 13.29 7.04
C VAL A 75 11.24 12.11 6.80
N LYS A 76 10.78 10.88 7.08
CA LYS A 76 11.57 9.65 6.87
C LYS A 76 11.64 9.24 5.42
N THR A 77 10.65 9.58 4.64
CA THR A 77 10.58 9.24 3.23
C THR A 77 10.84 10.48 2.37
N ILE A 78 11.54 10.31 1.25
CA ILE A 78 11.81 11.38 0.27
C ILE A 78 10.50 11.88 -0.36
N SER A 79 9.50 11.03 -0.41
CA SER A 79 8.13 11.41 -0.77
C SER A 79 7.39 11.83 0.50
N ALA A 80 6.75 12.98 0.46
CA ALA A 80 5.76 13.39 1.46
C ALA A 80 4.58 12.40 1.43
N SER A 81 4.85 11.15 1.75
CA SER A 81 3.81 10.14 1.86
C SER A 81 3.07 10.41 3.15
N LEU A 82 1.82 10.70 3.02
CA LEU A 82 0.88 10.78 4.10
C LEU A 82 0.81 9.40 4.74
N ILE A 83 1.53 9.22 5.83
CA ILE A 83 1.57 7.92 6.51
C ILE A 83 0.23 7.72 7.21
N PRO A 84 -0.52 6.69 6.85
CA PRO A 84 -1.74 6.36 7.55
C PRO A 84 -1.39 5.66 8.87
N PHE A 85 -1.28 6.42 9.95
CA PHE A 85 -1.32 5.83 11.28
C PHE A 85 -2.76 5.51 11.62
N GLN A 86 -2.98 4.31 12.15
CA GLN A 86 -4.29 3.88 12.59
C GLN A 86 -4.54 4.34 14.03
N GLY A 87 -5.60 5.11 14.26
CA GLY A 87 -5.96 5.60 15.59
C GLY A 87 -6.28 4.49 16.58
N SER A 88 -6.69 3.31 16.11
CA SER A 88 -6.84 2.10 16.94
C SER A 88 -5.51 1.60 17.51
N MET A 89 -4.39 1.84 16.83
CA MET A 89 -3.06 1.31 17.15
C MET A 89 -2.12 2.34 17.74
N TYR A 90 -2.28 3.61 17.35
CA TYR A 90 -1.35 4.68 17.69
C TYR A 90 -2.06 5.79 18.45
N ARG A 91 -1.27 6.45 19.29
CA ARG A 91 -1.61 7.71 19.94
C ARG A 91 -0.75 8.80 19.32
N ALA A 92 -1.34 9.91 18.94
CA ALA A 92 -0.62 11.12 18.62
C ALA A 92 -0.66 12.09 19.81
N SER A 93 0.42 12.81 20.04
CA SER A 93 0.46 13.88 21.03
C SER A 93 1.23 15.06 20.46
N THR A 94 0.76 16.27 20.81
CA THR A 94 1.51 17.52 20.56
C THR A 94 2.70 17.63 21.50
N LEU A 95 3.59 18.57 21.26
CA LEU A 95 4.70 18.87 22.17
C LEU A 95 4.23 19.34 23.54
N ASP A 96 3.06 19.96 23.62
CA ASP A 96 2.43 20.42 24.87
C ASP A 96 1.69 19.27 25.61
N GLY A 97 1.78 18.05 25.10
CA GLY A 97 1.19 16.88 25.73
C GLY A 97 -0.30 16.63 25.41
N ASN A 98 -0.93 17.45 24.56
CA ASN A 98 -2.32 17.22 24.16
C ASN A 98 -2.42 15.97 23.29
N ILE A 99 -3.37 15.09 23.62
CA ILE A 99 -3.64 13.88 22.85
C ILE A 99 -4.53 14.25 21.66
N LEU A 100 -4.15 13.75 20.49
CA LEU A 100 -4.87 13.94 19.24
C LEU A 100 -5.42 12.60 18.77
N ASP A 101 -6.66 12.62 18.27
CA ASP A 101 -7.24 11.47 17.60
C ASP A 101 -6.68 11.34 16.18
N ILE A 102 -6.15 10.18 15.89
CA ILE A 102 -5.76 9.79 14.53
C ILE A 102 -6.90 8.91 13.99
N PRO A 103 -7.53 9.27 12.87
CA PRO A 103 -8.55 8.42 12.29
C PRO A 103 -7.94 7.12 11.76
N ASP A 104 -8.68 6.03 11.87
CA ASP A 104 -8.34 4.80 11.16
C ASP A 104 -8.49 5.00 9.67
N ARG A 105 -7.49 4.54 8.92
CA ARG A 105 -7.50 4.59 7.46
C ARG A 105 -7.38 3.19 6.88
N LYS A 106 -8.05 3.00 5.78
CA LYS A 106 -8.02 1.77 5.01
C LYS A 106 -7.56 2.09 3.59
N ALA A 107 -6.52 1.41 3.15
CA ALA A 107 -6.08 1.50 1.77
C ALA A 107 -7.06 0.73 0.89
N VAL A 108 -7.71 1.42 -0.03
CA VAL A 108 -8.66 0.83 -0.98
C VAL A 108 -8.01 0.81 -2.36
N LEU A 109 -8.03 -0.37 -2.98
CA LEU A 109 -7.53 -0.58 -4.34
C LEU A 109 -8.56 -1.39 -5.13
N ASN A 110 -9.11 -0.81 -6.18
CA ASN A 110 -9.98 -1.50 -7.12
C ASN A 110 -9.30 -1.55 -8.49
N CYS A 111 -9.07 -2.75 -8.99
CA CYS A 111 -8.47 -2.97 -10.31
C CYS A 111 -9.43 -3.74 -11.19
N THR A 112 -9.76 -3.19 -12.34
CA THR A 112 -10.51 -3.88 -13.40
C THR A 112 -9.57 -4.13 -14.56
N TYR A 113 -9.52 -5.37 -15.04
CA TYR A 113 -8.67 -5.82 -16.14
C TYR A 113 -9.53 -6.38 -17.26
N ASP A 114 -9.34 -5.84 -18.46
CA ASP A 114 -9.79 -6.44 -19.71
C ASP A 114 -8.59 -7.07 -20.39
N ILE A 115 -8.59 -8.39 -20.56
CA ILE A 115 -7.45 -9.17 -21.03
C ILE A 115 -7.86 -9.97 -22.26
N LYS A 116 -7.12 -9.78 -23.35
CA LYS A 116 -7.25 -10.63 -24.54
C LYS A 116 -6.01 -11.50 -24.67
N ILE A 117 -6.18 -12.82 -24.58
CA ILE A 117 -5.08 -13.78 -24.62
C ILE A 117 -5.03 -14.45 -25.98
N SER A 118 -3.85 -14.41 -26.62
CA SER A 118 -3.47 -15.21 -27.76
C SER A 118 -2.40 -16.24 -27.36
N THR A 119 -1.98 -17.09 -28.28
CA THR A 119 -0.94 -18.12 -28.03
C THR A 119 0.44 -17.52 -27.70
N SER A 120 0.71 -16.28 -28.09
CA SER A 120 2.03 -15.65 -27.97
C SER A 120 2.07 -14.40 -27.10
N GLN A 121 0.91 -13.75 -26.89
CA GLN A 121 0.84 -12.50 -26.15
C GLN A 121 -0.51 -12.31 -25.46
N ALA A 122 -0.54 -11.40 -24.52
CA ALA A 122 -1.77 -10.91 -23.90
C ALA A 122 -1.81 -9.38 -23.96
N ASP A 123 -2.91 -8.86 -24.49
CA ASP A 123 -3.21 -7.43 -24.48
C ASP A 123 -4.05 -7.12 -23.25
N VAL A 124 -3.57 -6.19 -22.46
CA VAL A 124 -4.15 -5.86 -21.15
C VAL A 124 -4.52 -4.39 -21.11
N LYS A 125 -5.77 -4.12 -20.81
CA LYS A 125 -6.26 -2.81 -20.43
C LYS A 125 -6.72 -2.88 -18.98
N THR A 126 -6.20 -1.99 -18.14
CA THR A 126 -6.58 -1.97 -16.74
C THR A 126 -7.00 -0.57 -16.30
N LYS A 127 -8.09 -0.51 -15.55
CA LYS A 127 -8.50 0.67 -14.80
C LYS A 127 -8.20 0.42 -13.34
N ILE A 128 -7.46 1.33 -12.72
CA ILE A 128 -7.09 1.27 -11.31
C ILE A 128 -7.72 2.46 -10.60
N GLU A 129 -8.46 2.20 -9.54
CA GLU A 129 -9.01 3.19 -8.63
C GLU A 129 -8.36 2.98 -7.27
N ALA A 130 -7.57 3.95 -6.84
CA ALA A 130 -6.82 3.82 -5.61
C ALA A 130 -6.62 5.16 -4.93
N ASP A 131 -6.32 5.10 -3.64
CA ASP A 131 -5.78 6.27 -2.97
C ASP A 131 -4.40 6.59 -3.58
N SER A 132 -4.27 7.80 -4.16
CA SER A 132 -3.05 8.25 -4.83
C SER A 132 -1.83 8.25 -3.89
N GLU A 133 -2.07 8.31 -2.58
CA GLU A 133 -1.03 8.29 -1.55
C GLU A 133 -0.34 6.92 -1.41
N LEU A 134 -0.93 5.85 -1.95
CA LEU A 134 -0.39 4.49 -1.90
C LEU A 134 0.68 4.22 -2.96
N PHE A 135 0.84 5.11 -3.93
CA PHE A 135 1.75 4.92 -5.06
C PHE A 135 3.00 5.76 -4.94
N PRO A 136 4.16 5.26 -5.43
CA PRO A 136 5.39 6.03 -5.47
C PRO A 136 5.26 7.25 -6.38
N ILE A 137 6.05 8.30 -6.12
CA ILE A 137 6.06 9.54 -6.89
C ILE A 137 6.33 9.29 -8.37
N ASP A 138 7.28 8.41 -8.69
CA ASP A 138 7.52 7.98 -10.07
C ASP A 138 6.60 6.80 -10.43
N PHE A 139 5.34 7.14 -10.62
CA PHE A 139 4.33 6.17 -10.98
C PHE A 139 4.61 5.50 -12.33
N GLN A 140 5.19 6.23 -13.30
CA GLN A 140 5.51 5.69 -14.62
C GLN A 140 6.58 4.59 -14.55
N ALA A 141 7.64 4.81 -13.75
CA ALA A 141 8.68 3.78 -13.53
C ALA A 141 8.10 2.57 -12.81
N TYR A 142 7.23 2.79 -11.83
CA TYR A 142 6.53 1.73 -11.11
C TYR A 142 5.66 0.89 -12.05
N VAL A 143 4.90 1.52 -12.95
CA VAL A 143 4.06 0.84 -13.94
C VAL A 143 4.89 -0.06 -14.85
N LYS A 144 6.02 0.44 -15.37
CA LYS A 144 6.94 -0.36 -16.20
C LYS A 144 7.46 -1.59 -15.46
N GLN A 145 7.88 -1.42 -14.22
CA GLN A 145 8.35 -2.52 -13.38
C GLN A 145 7.26 -3.54 -13.10
N TRP A 146 6.05 -3.07 -12.76
CA TRP A 146 4.92 -3.92 -12.43
C TRP A 146 4.37 -4.69 -13.63
N THR A 147 4.19 -4.03 -14.78
CA THR A 147 3.68 -4.66 -16.00
C THR A 147 4.72 -5.58 -16.65
N GLY A 148 6.00 -5.31 -16.42
CA GLY A 148 7.11 -5.95 -17.13
C GLY A 148 7.13 -5.58 -18.61
N SER A 149 6.45 -4.50 -19.00
CA SER A 149 6.29 -4.07 -20.38
C SER A 149 6.88 -2.68 -20.60
N ASN A 150 7.73 -2.56 -21.62
CA ASN A 150 8.30 -1.27 -22.02
C ASN A 150 7.30 -0.37 -22.75
N ASN A 151 6.20 -0.94 -23.26
CA ASN A 151 5.15 -0.22 -23.99
C ASN A 151 3.93 0.12 -23.12
N ALA A 152 4.02 -0.05 -21.79
CA ALA A 152 2.95 0.34 -20.90
C ALA A 152 2.72 1.85 -20.93
N GLN A 153 1.49 2.25 -21.20
CA GLN A 153 1.07 3.65 -21.28
C GLN A 153 0.03 3.96 -20.21
N VAL A 154 0.27 5.03 -19.46
CA VAL A 154 -0.72 5.61 -18.54
C VAL A 154 -1.49 6.65 -19.33
N THR A 155 -2.76 6.37 -19.65
CA THR A 155 -3.56 7.21 -20.55
C THR A 155 -4.45 8.20 -19.83
N ASN A 156 -4.72 7.98 -18.54
CA ASN A 156 -5.56 8.88 -17.76
C ASN A 156 -5.13 8.85 -16.29
N TYR A 157 -4.87 10.02 -15.72
CA TYR A 157 -4.59 10.16 -14.30
C TYR A 157 -5.42 11.32 -13.75
N ASN A 158 -6.43 11.00 -12.96
CA ASN A 158 -7.25 11.99 -12.29
C ASN A 158 -7.75 11.49 -10.94
N ASN A 159 -7.44 12.22 -9.86
CA ASN A 159 -7.94 11.97 -8.50
C ASN A 159 -7.79 10.51 -8.01
N GLY A 160 -6.65 9.87 -8.28
CA GLY A 160 -6.41 8.48 -7.86
C GLY A 160 -7.00 7.43 -8.79
N ILE A 161 -7.56 7.83 -9.93
CA ILE A 161 -8.03 6.93 -10.98
C ILE A 161 -7.09 7.03 -12.17
N PHE A 162 -6.61 5.90 -12.65
CA PHE A 162 -5.76 5.84 -13.83
C PHE A 162 -6.03 4.60 -14.67
N THR A 163 -5.83 4.76 -15.97
CA THR A 163 -5.95 3.68 -16.95
C THR A 163 -4.58 3.36 -17.51
N ILE A 164 -4.24 2.09 -17.58
CA ILE A 164 -2.99 1.60 -18.13
C ILE A 164 -3.31 0.58 -19.22
N GLU A 165 -2.67 0.73 -20.36
CA GLU A 165 -2.74 -0.22 -21.45
C GLU A 165 -1.34 -0.77 -21.73
N PHE A 166 -1.22 -2.08 -21.89
CA PHE A 166 0.05 -2.73 -22.20
C PHE A 166 -0.16 -4.10 -22.85
N THR A 167 0.81 -4.48 -23.64
CA THR A 167 0.92 -5.84 -24.19
C THR A 167 2.06 -6.56 -23.50
N THR A 168 1.87 -7.80 -23.13
CA THR A 168 2.88 -8.59 -22.42
C THR A 168 3.00 -10.01 -22.99
N THR A 169 4.24 -10.46 -23.06
CA THR A 169 4.61 -11.86 -23.34
C THR A 169 5.15 -12.55 -22.09
N ASN A 170 5.64 -11.78 -21.11
CA ASN A 170 6.33 -12.28 -19.91
C ASN A 170 5.42 -13.01 -18.93
N ARG A 171 4.09 -12.93 -19.12
CA ARG A 171 3.09 -13.58 -18.26
C ARG A 171 2.58 -14.89 -18.84
N ILE A 172 3.06 -15.23 -20.05
CA ILE A 172 2.75 -16.48 -20.73
C ILE A 172 3.96 -17.41 -20.58
N SER A 173 3.72 -18.59 -20.06
CA SER A 173 4.73 -19.65 -19.95
C SER A 173 4.25 -20.85 -20.75
N ASN A 174 4.94 -21.18 -21.82
CA ASN A 174 4.63 -22.31 -22.69
C ASN A 174 5.21 -23.60 -22.11
N LYS A 175 4.41 -24.67 -22.15
CA LYS A 175 4.79 -26.03 -21.77
C LYS A 175 4.13 -26.99 -22.76
N ASP A 176 4.94 -27.53 -23.66
CA ASP A 176 4.51 -28.52 -24.65
C ASP A 176 3.17 -28.16 -25.36
N GLU A 177 2.09 -28.83 -25.01
CA GLU A 177 0.77 -28.67 -25.63
C GLU A 177 -0.09 -27.56 -24.99
N TYR A 178 0.34 -26.94 -23.88
CA TYR A 178 -0.42 -25.88 -23.19
C TYR A 178 0.46 -24.71 -22.76
N PHE A 179 -0.17 -23.60 -22.52
CA PHE A 179 0.47 -22.45 -21.86
C PHE A 179 -0.29 -22.05 -20.60
N THR A 180 0.42 -21.38 -19.70
CA THR A 180 -0.16 -20.78 -18.51
C THR A 180 -0.04 -19.26 -18.60
N TYR A 181 -1.09 -18.56 -18.19
CA TYR A 181 -1.08 -17.10 -18.11
C TYR A 181 -1.16 -16.67 -16.64
N LYS A 182 -0.18 -15.87 -16.21
CA LYS A 182 -0.15 -15.31 -14.85
C LYS A 182 -0.92 -14.00 -14.82
N LEU A 183 -2.00 -13.92 -14.05
CA LEU A 183 -2.81 -12.73 -13.89
C LEU A 183 -1.94 -11.56 -13.36
N PRO A 184 -2.12 -10.34 -13.90
CA PRO A 184 -1.43 -9.15 -13.39
C PRO A 184 -2.04 -8.75 -12.05
N GLU A 185 -1.19 -8.53 -11.06
CA GLU A 185 -1.59 -8.06 -9.73
C GLU A 185 -0.62 -6.99 -9.24
N ILE A 186 -1.14 -5.92 -8.66
CA ILE A 186 -0.30 -4.94 -7.99
C ILE A 186 0.21 -5.59 -6.70
N PRO A 187 1.52 -5.59 -6.44
CA PRO A 187 2.06 -6.21 -5.24
C PRO A 187 1.72 -5.38 -4.00
N PHE A 188 0.60 -5.70 -3.37
CA PHE A 188 0.13 -5.06 -2.14
C PHE A 188 0.45 -5.87 -0.88
N SER A 189 0.95 -7.08 -1.05
CA SER A 189 1.20 -7.99 0.05
C SER A 189 2.57 -7.78 0.69
N SER A 190 2.61 -7.79 2.01
CA SER A 190 3.85 -7.89 2.77
C SER A 190 4.48 -9.27 2.51
N ARG A 191 5.75 -9.32 2.12
CA ARG A 191 6.45 -10.61 1.99
C ARG A 191 6.49 -11.32 3.32
N VAL A 192 5.85 -12.49 3.39
CA VAL A 192 5.89 -13.37 4.56
C VAL A 192 7.11 -14.28 4.42
N LEU A 193 8.23 -13.86 5.02
CA LEU A 193 9.50 -14.59 4.90
C LEU A 193 9.67 -15.70 5.93
N ASN A 194 9.09 -15.55 7.12
CA ASN A 194 9.32 -16.47 8.22
C ASN A 194 8.15 -17.46 8.40
N SER A 195 8.47 -18.69 8.80
CA SER A 195 7.44 -19.70 9.14
C SER A 195 6.79 -19.45 10.51
N LYS A 196 7.51 -18.79 11.42
CA LYS A 196 7.05 -18.44 12.78
C LYS A 196 7.57 -17.06 13.17
N ARG A 197 6.88 -16.40 14.09
CA ARG A 197 7.30 -15.14 14.70
C ARG A 197 7.12 -15.22 16.21
N ASN A 198 8.06 -14.60 16.93
CA ASN A 198 8.02 -14.48 18.40
C ASN A 198 7.61 -13.06 18.83
N GLN A 199 7.58 -12.12 17.87
CA GLN A 199 7.18 -10.74 18.11
C GLN A 199 6.02 -10.38 17.20
N PRO A 200 5.14 -9.45 17.59
CA PRO A 200 4.07 -8.96 16.75
C PRO A 200 4.58 -8.44 15.40
N LEU A 201 3.82 -8.70 14.34
CA LEU A 201 4.05 -8.13 13.02
C LEU A 201 3.13 -6.92 12.84
N GLU A 202 3.71 -5.80 12.54
CA GLU A 202 2.98 -4.60 12.20
C GLU A 202 2.82 -4.51 10.69
N ILE A 203 1.58 -4.37 10.24
CA ILE A 203 1.22 -4.12 8.84
C ILE A 203 1.08 -2.61 8.66
N PRO A 204 1.69 -2.01 7.62
CA PRO A 204 1.70 -0.55 7.46
C PRO A 204 0.30 0.10 7.45
N TYR A 205 -0.70 -0.59 6.91
CA TYR A 205 -2.08 -0.12 6.82
C TYR A 205 -3.07 -1.27 6.68
N LEU A 206 -4.31 -1.02 7.09
CA LEU A 206 -5.45 -1.87 6.73
C LEU A 206 -5.67 -1.78 5.22
N SER A 207 -6.08 -2.86 4.58
CA SER A 207 -6.28 -2.88 3.13
C SER A 207 -7.59 -3.54 2.73
N ASP A 208 -8.15 -3.04 1.63
CA ASP A 208 -9.28 -3.64 0.91
C ASP A 208 -8.94 -3.59 -0.58
N VAL A 209 -8.62 -4.75 -1.13
CA VAL A 209 -8.13 -4.89 -2.50
C VAL A 209 -9.11 -5.74 -3.28
N LEU A 210 -9.58 -5.22 -4.40
CA LEU A 210 -10.47 -5.90 -5.32
C LEU A 210 -9.83 -5.94 -6.69
N TYR A 211 -9.69 -7.15 -7.23
CA TYR A 211 -9.34 -7.39 -8.63
C TYR A 211 -10.53 -7.99 -9.35
N HIS A 212 -10.85 -7.43 -10.49
CA HIS A 212 -11.86 -7.96 -11.39
C HIS A 212 -11.25 -8.16 -12.78
N TYR A 213 -11.16 -9.40 -13.22
CA TYR A 213 -10.60 -9.76 -14.51
C TYR A 213 -11.73 -10.20 -15.44
N GLN A 214 -11.75 -9.61 -16.63
CA GLN A 214 -12.52 -10.06 -17.77
C GLN A 214 -11.52 -10.56 -18.82
N ILE A 215 -11.56 -11.86 -19.10
CA ILE A 215 -10.58 -12.51 -19.96
C ILE A 215 -11.30 -13.07 -21.17
N SER A 216 -10.84 -12.74 -22.36
CA SER A 216 -11.27 -13.33 -23.62
C SER A 216 -10.13 -14.11 -24.25
N LEU A 217 -10.44 -15.29 -24.75
CA LEU A 217 -9.50 -16.17 -25.46
C LEU A 217 -9.67 -15.98 -26.96
N SER A 218 -8.56 -15.92 -27.69
CA SER A 218 -8.60 -15.93 -29.15
C SER A 218 -9.07 -17.29 -29.69
N ASP A 219 -9.54 -17.30 -30.94
CA ASP A 219 -10.01 -18.52 -31.59
C ASP A 219 -8.95 -19.63 -31.54
N GLY A 220 -9.42 -20.86 -31.31
CA GLY A 220 -8.59 -22.06 -31.22
C GLY A 220 -7.89 -22.26 -29.86
N ILE A 221 -8.15 -21.40 -28.87
CA ILE A 221 -7.63 -21.59 -27.50
C ILE A 221 -8.74 -22.19 -26.63
N GLU A 222 -8.45 -23.34 -26.05
CA GLU A 222 -9.34 -23.99 -25.09
C GLU A 222 -8.85 -23.84 -23.66
N LEU A 223 -9.79 -23.58 -22.78
CA LEU A 223 -9.51 -23.41 -21.34
C LEU A 223 -9.37 -24.79 -20.67
N GLN A 224 -8.18 -25.10 -20.18
CA GLN A 224 -7.90 -26.35 -19.45
C GLN A 224 -8.20 -26.25 -17.95
N SER A 225 -7.83 -25.12 -17.33
CA SER A 225 -8.04 -24.90 -15.91
C SER A 225 -8.16 -23.43 -15.55
N ILE A 226 -8.87 -23.15 -14.48
CA ILE A 226 -9.09 -21.82 -13.91
C ILE A 226 -8.74 -21.82 -12.42
N PRO A 227 -8.48 -20.66 -11.82
CA PRO A 227 -8.33 -20.56 -10.38
C PRO A 227 -9.53 -21.17 -9.65
N ARG A 228 -9.25 -22.00 -8.64
CA ARG A 228 -10.32 -22.61 -7.84
C ARG A 228 -11.01 -21.55 -7.00
N ILE A 229 -12.33 -21.67 -6.90
CA ILE A 229 -13.11 -20.89 -5.94
C ILE A 229 -12.60 -21.20 -4.53
N LYS A 230 -12.25 -20.17 -3.80
CA LYS A 230 -11.69 -20.31 -2.46
C LYS A 230 -12.09 -19.11 -1.61
N THR A 231 -12.55 -19.39 -0.40
CA THR A 231 -12.83 -18.36 0.60
C THR A 231 -12.06 -18.66 1.86
N ILE A 232 -11.34 -17.66 2.37
CA ILE A 232 -10.71 -17.67 3.68
C ILE A 232 -11.27 -16.49 4.46
N ASN A 233 -11.81 -16.76 5.65
CA ASN A 233 -12.28 -15.72 6.56
C ASN A 233 -11.77 -16.04 7.96
N ASN A 234 -11.00 -15.13 8.53
CA ASN A 234 -10.48 -15.27 9.89
C ASN A 234 -10.38 -13.91 10.59
N SER A 235 -9.90 -13.89 11.83
CA SER A 235 -9.81 -12.67 12.64
C SER A 235 -8.84 -11.61 12.07
N VAL A 236 -7.93 -12.01 11.18
CA VAL A 236 -6.92 -11.12 10.59
C VAL A 236 -7.41 -10.48 9.30
N GLY A 237 -8.22 -11.20 8.53
CA GLY A 237 -8.70 -10.71 7.24
C GLY A 237 -9.53 -11.71 6.48
N THR A 238 -9.82 -11.35 5.23
CA THR A 238 -10.54 -12.21 4.28
C THR A 238 -9.80 -12.29 2.96
N PHE A 239 -9.89 -13.45 2.33
CA PHE A 239 -9.53 -13.68 0.94
C PHE A 239 -10.66 -14.43 0.26
N ASP A 240 -11.07 -13.97 -0.89
CA ASP A 240 -12.14 -14.60 -1.67
C ASP A 240 -11.82 -14.56 -3.15
N ILE A 241 -12.04 -15.69 -3.84
CA ILE A 241 -11.90 -15.80 -5.27
C ILE A 241 -13.12 -16.50 -5.88
N GLU A 242 -13.79 -15.80 -6.77
CA GLU A 242 -14.93 -16.27 -7.55
C GLU A 242 -14.55 -16.34 -9.01
N THR A 243 -14.97 -17.40 -9.69
CA THR A 243 -14.72 -17.55 -11.12
C THR A 243 -16.02 -17.96 -11.84
N LYS A 244 -16.28 -17.33 -12.98
CA LYS A 244 -17.40 -17.64 -13.87
C LYS A 244 -16.86 -17.78 -15.29
N THR A 245 -17.32 -18.80 -15.99
CA THR A 245 -16.97 -19.04 -17.39
C THR A 245 -18.24 -19.02 -18.24
N GLN A 246 -18.16 -18.34 -19.38
CA GLN A 246 -19.24 -18.32 -20.35
C GLN A 246 -18.64 -18.30 -21.77
N ASN A 247 -18.80 -19.39 -22.51
CA ASN A 247 -18.18 -19.59 -23.82
C ASN A 247 -16.65 -19.39 -23.73
N SER A 248 -16.08 -18.50 -24.57
CA SER A 248 -14.66 -18.11 -24.57
C SER A 248 -14.30 -17.00 -23.62
N SER A 249 -15.21 -16.61 -22.71
CA SER A 249 -15.02 -15.53 -21.75
C SER A 249 -14.94 -16.06 -20.32
N ILE A 250 -14.00 -15.52 -19.53
CA ILE A 250 -13.76 -15.88 -18.13
C ILE A 250 -13.81 -14.61 -17.31
N SER A 251 -14.65 -14.62 -16.27
CA SER A 251 -14.68 -13.56 -15.26
C SER A 251 -14.13 -14.07 -13.96
N ILE A 252 -13.11 -13.40 -13.42
CA ILE A 252 -12.51 -13.73 -12.12
C ILE A 252 -12.61 -12.51 -11.22
N LYS A 253 -13.18 -12.68 -10.02
CA LYS A 253 -13.22 -11.69 -8.99
C LYS A 253 -12.39 -12.17 -7.82
N LYS A 254 -11.37 -11.41 -7.43
CA LYS A 254 -10.47 -11.71 -6.31
C LYS A 254 -10.56 -10.55 -5.32
N LYS A 255 -10.91 -10.84 -4.07
CA LYS A 255 -10.96 -9.87 -2.98
C LYS A 255 -9.99 -10.26 -1.88
N TYR A 256 -9.23 -9.29 -1.40
CA TYR A 256 -8.30 -9.44 -0.29
C TYR A 256 -8.48 -8.29 0.70
N GLU A 257 -8.70 -8.61 1.97
CA GLU A 257 -8.92 -7.61 3.01
C GLU A 257 -8.07 -7.92 4.24
N ILE A 258 -7.31 -6.94 4.73
CA ILE A 258 -6.63 -6.98 6.01
C ILE A 258 -7.43 -6.14 7.01
N LYS A 259 -7.84 -6.77 8.11
CA LYS A 259 -8.67 -6.18 9.17
C LYS A 259 -7.90 -5.78 10.42
N LYS A 260 -6.64 -6.25 10.55
CA LYS A 260 -5.77 -5.96 11.70
C LYS A 260 -4.43 -5.45 11.25
N GLN A 261 -3.96 -4.38 11.86
CA GLN A 261 -2.63 -3.82 11.60
C GLN A 261 -1.56 -4.49 12.48
N LEU A 262 -1.90 -4.92 13.70
CA LEU A 262 -0.99 -5.64 14.59
C LEU A 262 -1.38 -7.11 14.63
N ILE A 263 -0.50 -7.96 14.11
CA ILE A 263 -0.67 -9.41 14.07
C ILE A 263 0.20 -10.01 15.17
N TYR A 264 -0.42 -10.56 16.20
CA TYR A 264 0.29 -11.21 17.29
C TYR A 264 0.85 -12.57 16.87
N PRO A 265 1.88 -13.10 17.58
CA PRO A 265 2.50 -14.39 17.25
C PRO A 265 1.51 -15.57 17.11
N ASN A 266 0.48 -15.61 17.93
CA ASN A 266 -0.58 -16.62 17.89
C ASN A 266 -1.54 -16.46 16.69
N GLU A 267 -1.61 -15.28 16.07
CA GLU A 267 -2.42 -14.98 14.89
C GLU A 267 -1.60 -15.06 13.59
N TYR A 268 -0.28 -15.18 13.71
CA TYR A 268 0.63 -15.09 12.56
C TYR A 268 0.38 -16.17 11.50
N GLN A 269 -0.03 -17.37 11.90
CA GLN A 269 -0.36 -18.44 10.95
C GLN A 269 -1.64 -18.13 10.17
N LEU A 270 -2.62 -17.47 10.79
CA LEU A 270 -3.84 -17.01 10.11
C LEU A 270 -3.50 -15.96 9.03
N PHE A 271 -2.64 -15.00 9.38
CA PHE A 271 -2.14 -14.01 8.45
C PHE A 271 -1.33 -14.66 7.30
N ARG A 272 -0.44 -15.59 7.62
CA ARG A 272 0.38 -16.29 6.64
C ARG A 272 -0.48 -17.07 5.66
N THR A 273 -1.48 -17.79 6.12
CA THR A 273 -2.44 -18.50 5.27
C THR A 273 -3.15 -17.54 4.33
N LEU A 274 -3.64 -16.42 4.84
CA LEU A 274 -4.30 -15.39 4.04
C LEU A 274 -3.37 -14.79 2.97
N ASN A 275 -2.12 -14.50 3.34
CA ASN A 275 -1.15 -13.84 2.47
C ASN A 275 -0.53 -14.77 1.41
N ASN A 276 -0.46 -16.06 1.65
CA ASN A 276 0.07 -17.04 0.69
C ASN A 276 -0.91 -17.35 -0.45
N GLU A 277 -2.18 -16.99 -0.28
CA GLU A 277 -3.20 -17.19 -1.31
C GLU A 277 -3.37 -15.95 -2.21
N ASN A 278 -2.82 -14.81 -1.76
CA ASN A 278 -2.87 -13.54 -2.49
C ASN A 278 -1.78 -13.41 -3.59
#